data_4fad73c39792ed22c1e9bd98d160dd06
#
_entry.id   4fad73c39792ed22c1e9bd98d160dd06
#
_cell.length_a   1.000
_cell.length_b   1.000
_cell.length_c   1.000
_cell.angle_alpha   90.00
_cell.angle_beta   90.00
_cell.angle_gamma   90.00
#
_symmetry.space_group_name_H-M   'P 1'
#
loop_
_entity.id
_entity.type
_entity.pdbx_description
1 polymer ?
#
loop_
_entity_poly.entity_id
_entity_poly.type
_entity_poly.pdbx_seq_one_letter_code
_entity_poly.pdbx_strand_id
1 'polypeptide(L)'
;MHHYQNKRDTPGDFFPMPKAAFRLGLDSGEIAVLAFLMYCEDRKTYQCHPSYSTIGSAVGMSNNTVKKYVDKLEHKGFICTEPTMVRTRDGRAHNGSLLYTLQPIQPIEDAYFERKLREAESRMRFNNAMKKIEKKGGRVNEAVDV
;
A
#
# COMPACT_ATOMS: atom_id res chain seq x y z
N MET A 1 -2.73 -37.30 24.16
CA MET A 1 -2.24 -35.99 23.73
C MET A 1 -2.69 -35.76 22.30
N HIS A 2 -3.67 -34.92 22.08
CA HIS A 2 -4.00 -34.48 20.75
C HIS A 2 -2.88 -33.53 20.29
N HIS A 3 -2.01 -33.99 19.42
CA HIS A 3 -1.19 -33.09 18.63
C HIS A 3 -2.16 -32.26 17.79
N TYR A 4 -2.38 -31.04 18.18
CA TYR A 4 -2.93 -30.03 17.30
C TYR A 4 -1.92 -29.88 16.15
N GLN A 5 -2.09 -30.67 15.09
CA GLN A 5 -1.40 -30.38 13.85
C GLN A 5 -1.89 -29.01 13.41
N ASN A 6 -1.03 -28.03 13.57
CA ASN A 6 -1.31 -26.70 13.15
C ASN A 6 -1.56 -26.73 11.64
N LYS A 7 -2.81 -26.60 11.21
CA LYS A 7 -3.17 -26.63 9.78
C LYS A 7 -2.38 -25.59 8.95
N ARG A 8 -1.72 -24.66 9.62
CA ARG A 8 -0.82 -23.68 8.99
C ARG A 8 0.50 -24.27 8.50
N ASP A 9 0.85 -25.47 8.92
CA ASP A 9 2.10 -26.11 8.56
C ASP A 9 1.98 -26.96 7.29
N THR A 10 0.80 -27.01 6.66
CA THR A 10 0.60 -27.74 5.42
C THR A 10 1.25 -26.99 4.25
N PRO A 11 2.21 -27.61 3.54
CA PRO A 11 2.84 -26.96 2.39
C PRO A 11 1.78 -26.52 1.35
N GLY A 12 1.83 -25.25 0.96
CA GLY A 12 0.93 -24.67 -0.03
C GLY A 12 -0.33 -24.00 0.52
N ASP A 13 -0.64 -24.13 1.80
CA ASP A 13 -1.82 -23.52 2.41
C ASP A 13 -1.59 -22.09 2.90
N PHE A 14 -0.39 -21.58 2.76
CA PHE A 14 -0.08 -20.20 3.16
C PHE A 14 0.95 -19.58 2.23
N PHE A 15 0.96 -18.27 2.22
CA PHE A 15 1.94 -17.46 1.49
C PHE A 15 2.58 -16.44 2.43
N PRO A 16 3.84 -16.06 2.19
CA PRO A 16 4.50 -15.06 3.03
C PRO A 16 3.98 -13.65 2.70
N MET A 17 3.73 -12.89 3.76
CA MET A 17 3.45 -11.48 3.67
C MET A 17 4.39 -10.72 4.59
N PRO A 18 5.06 -9.64 4.14
CA PRO A 18 5.97 -8.87 4.96
C PRO A 18 5.26 -8.24 6.17
N LYS A 19 5.82 -8.41 7.34
CA LYS A 19 5.29 -7.76 8.57
C LYS A 19 5.25 -6.25 8.45
N ALA A 20 6.17 -5.67 7.71
CA ALA A 20 6.25 -4.23 7.46
C ALA A 20 4.99 -3.65 6.80
N ALA A 21 4.21 -4.45 6.05
CA ALA A 21 2.95 -4.01 5.46
C ALA A 21 1.97 -3.42 6.49
N PHE A 22 2.03 -3.88 7.73
CA PHE A 22 1.20 -3.35 8.82
C PHE A 22 1.76 -2.09 9.48
N ARG A 23 2.97 -1.69 9.15
CA ARG A 23 3.66 -0.53 9.74
C ARG A 23 3.81 0.65 8.79
N LEU A 24 3.44 0.50 7.53
CA LEU A 24 3.70 1.47 6.48
C LEU A 24 2.50 2.35 6.11
N GLY A 25 1.51 2.43 6.98
CA GLY A 25 0.37 3.32 6.81
C GLY A 25 -0.65 2.88 5.78
N LEU A 26 -0.77 1.59 5.51
CA LEU A 26 -1.80 1.03 4.67
C LEU A 26 -3.13 0.93 5.43
N ASP A 27 -4.23 1.25 4.78
CA ASP A 27 -5.57 0.99 5.31
C ASP A 27 -5.99 -0.48 5.08
N SER A 28 -7.14 -0.86 5.63
CA SER A 28 -7.64 -2.24 5.54
C SER A 28 -7.87 -2.71 4.10
N GLY A 29 -8.37 -1.84 3.24
CA GLY A 29 -8.61 -2.16 1.83
C GLY A 29 -7.31 -2.32 1.05
N GLU A 30 -6.34 -1.48 1.29
CA GLU A 30 -5.00 -1.58 0.69
C GLU A 30 -4.31 -2.89 1.13
N ILE A 31 -4.39 -3.23 2.41
CA ILE A 31 -3.84 -4.49 2.93
C ILE A 31 -4.51 -5.70 2.29
N ALA A 32 -5.84 -5.69 2.18
CA ALA A 32 -6.58 -6.80 1.57
C ALA A 32 -6.20 -7.01 0.11
N VAL A 33 -6.16 -5.95 -0.69
CA VAL A 33 -5.78 -6.03 -2.11
C VAL A 33 -4.32 -6.45 -2.26
N LEU A 34 -3.41 -5.86 -1.49
CA LEU A 34 -1.99 -6.22 -1.50
C LEU A 34 -1.78 -7.70 -1.14
N ALA A 35 -2.46 -8.17 -0.09
CA ALA A 35 -2.38 -9.57 0.33
C ALA A 35 -2.83 -10.51 -0.78
N PHE A 36 -3.92 -10.19 -1.48
CA PHE A 36 -4.39 -11.01 -2.59
C PHE A 36 -3.43 -11.00 -3.78
N LEU A 37 -2.82 -9.87 -4.10
CA LEU A 37 -1.78 -9.79 -5.13
C LEU A 37 -0.56 -10.64 -4.76
N MET A 38 -0.13 -10.59 -3.51
CA MET A 38 0.96 -11.46 -3.01
C MET A 38 0.59 -12.94 -3.06
N TYR A 39 -0.67 -13.27 -2.79
CA TYR A 39 -1.19 -14.63 -2.96
C TYR A 39 -1.10 -15.11 -4.42
N CYS A 40 -1.39 -14.23 -5.38
CA CYS A 40 -1.39 -14.52 -6.80
C CYS A 40 -0.01 -14.49 -7.46
N GLU A 41 0.98 -13.83 -6.85
CA GLU A 41 2.27 -13.59 -7.51
C GLU A 41 3.06 -14.87 -7.80
N ASP A 42 3.72 -14.88 -8.94
CA ASP A 42 4.81 -15.80 -9.21
C ASP A 42 6.04 -15.35 -8.41
N ARG A 43 6.54 -16.21 -7.53
CA ARG A 43 7.68 -15.89 -6.66
C ARG A 43 9.00 -15.68 -7.39
N LYS A 44 9.11 -16.11 -8.63
CA LYS A 44 10.29 -15.89 -9.45
C LYS A 44 10.29 -14.52 -10.10
N THR A 45 9.13 -14.07 -10.57
CA THR A 45 8.97 -12.82 -11.31
C THR A 45 8.38 -11.70 -10.46
N TYR A 46 7.75 -12.01 -9.33
CA TYR A 46 6.97 -11.10 -8.48
C TYR A 46 5.82 -10.45 -9.24
N GLN A 47 5.29 -11.14 -10.25
CA GLN A 47 4.24 -10.65 -11.12
C GLN A 47 2.97 -11.49 -11.03
N CYS A 48 1.84 -10.86 -11.24
CA CYS A 48 0.54 -11.49 -11.39
C CYS A 48 -0.38 -10.60 -12.24
N HIS A 49 -1.48 -11.18 -12.73
CA HIS A 49 -2.40 -10.47 -13.61
C HIS A 49 -3.87 -10.78 -13.35
N PRO A 50 -4.33 -10.84 -12.09
CA PRO A 50 -5.75 -11.03 -11.81
C PRO A 50 -6.58 -9.85 -12.30
N SER A 51 -7.80 -10.11 -12.79
CA SER A 51 -8.73 -9.05 -13.15
C SER A 51 -9.28 -8.35 -11.90
N TYR A 52 -9.83 -7.16 -12.05
CA TYR A 52 -10.51 -6.47 -10.95
C TYR A 52 -11.66 -7.31 -10.37
N SER A 53 -12.38 -8.03 -11.23
CA SER A 53 -13.44 -8.94 -10.79
C SER A 53 -12.91 -10.08 -9.93
N THR A 54 -11.77 -10.66 -10.31
CA THR A 54 -11.13 -11.73 -9.54
C THR A 54 -10.65 -11.20 -8.17
N ILE A 55 -10.00 -10.05 -8.15
CA ILE A 55 -9.57 -9.41 -6.90
C ILE A 55 -10.80 -9.09 -6.04
N GLY A 56 -11.81 -8.45 -6.62
CA GLY A 56 -13.01 -8.03 -5.89
C GLY A 56 -13.78 -9.21 -5.31
N SER A 57 -13.88 -10.31 -6.03
CA SER A 57 -14.52 -11.54 -5.52
C SER A 57 -13.76 -12.13 -4.34
N ALA A 58 -12.42 -12.06 -4.37
CA ALA A 58 -11.58 -12.60 -3.29
C ALA A 58 -11.65 -11.76 -2.01
N VAL A 59 -11.70 -10.43 -2.13
CA VAL A 59 -11.63 -9.51 -0.99
C VAL A 59 -12.97 -8.84 -0.65
N GLY A 60 -14.05 -9.18 -1.37
CA GLY A 60 -15.37 -8.63 -1.09
C GLY A 60 -15.56 -7.18 -1.50
N MET A 61 -15.01 -6.78 -2.64
CA MET A 61 -15.09 -5.40 -3.15
C MET A 61 -15.64 -5.35 -4.58
N SER A 62 -16.26 -4.21 -4.93
CA SER A 62 -16.62 -3.92 -6.32
C SER A 62 -15.37 -3.60 -7.15
N ASN A 63 -15.51 -3.69 -8.48
CA ASN A 63 -14.42 -3.37 -9.41
C ASN A 63 -13.91 -1.93 -9.22
N ASN A 64 -14.81 -0.97 -9.02
CA ASN A 64 -14.43 0.42 -8.79
C ASN A 64 -13.64 0.61 -7.49
N THR A 65 -14.03 -0.11 -6.43
CA THR A 65 -13.33 -0.08 -5.16
C THR A 65 -11.94 -0.74 -5.28
N VAL A 66 -11.83 -1.86 -5.98
CA VAL A 66 -10.55 -2.50 -6.28
C VAL A 66 -9.62 -1.53 -7.02
N LYS A 67 -10.12 -0.88 -8.07
CA LYS A 67 -9.34 0.12 -8.82
C LYS A 67 -8.80 1.22 -7.93
N LYS A 68 -9.64 1.73 -7.03
CA LYS A 68 -9.24 2.76 -6.05
C LYS A 68 -8.06 2.31 -5.19
N TYR A 69 -8.10 1.10 -4.68
CA TYR A 69 -7.02 0.56 -3.84
C TYR A 69 -5.78 0.20 -4.64
N VAL A 70 -5.94 -0.29 -5.87
CA VAL A 70 -4.81 -0.51 -6.79
C VAL A 70 -4.08 0.81 -7.05
N ASP A 71 -4.81 1.87 -7.37
CA ASP A 71 -4.23 3.20 -7.61
C ASP A 71 -3.50 3.73 -6.36
N LYS A 72 -4.05 3.52 -5.17
CA LYS A 72 -3.40 3.89 -3.91
C LYS A 72 -2.12 3.11 -3.66
N LEU A 73 -2.13 1.81 -3.86
CA LEU A 73 -0.95 0.96 -3.69
C LEU A 73 0.16 1.32 -4.67
N GLU A 74 -0.20 1.63 -5.91
CA GLU A 74 0.75 2.09 -6.92
C GLU A 74 1.35 3.45 -6.54
N HIS A 75 0.52 4.38 -6.09
CA HIS A 75 0.98 5.69 -5.62
C HIS A 75 1.93 5.59 -4.42
N LYS A 76 1.69 4.66 -3.53
CA LYS A 76 2.55 4.39 -2.37
C LYS A 76 3.81 3.57 -2.71
N GLY A 77 3.93 3.08 -3.94
CA GLY A 77 5.11 2.37 -4.41
C GLY A 77 5.14 0.86 -4.12
N PHE A 78 4.05 0.27 -3.64
CA PHE A 78 3.98 -1.16 -3.36
C PHE A 78 3.88 -2.03 -4.60
N ILE A 79 3.29 -1.51 -5.65
CA ILE A 79 3.09 -2.21 -6.92
C ILE A 79 3.37 -1.27 -8.09
N CYS A 80 3.77 -1.86 -9.22
CA CYS A 80 3.72 -1.22 -10.54
C CYS A 80 2.68 -1.94 -11.38
N THR A 81 1.96 -1.19 -12.22
CA THR A 81 0.97 -1.76 -13.12
C THR A 81 1.33 -1.48 -14.56
N GLU A 82 1.10 -2.46 -15.42
CA GLU A 82 1.29 -2.34 -16.85
C GLU A 82 0.04 -2.86 -17.57
N PRO A 83 -0.44 -2.15 -18.61
CA PRO A 83 -1.55 -2.64 -19.41
C PRO A 83 -1.14 -3.88 -20.21
N THR A 84 -2.04 -4.85 -20.32
CA THR A 84 -1.86 -6.02 -21.17
C THR A 84 -2.84 -6.00 -22.32
N MET A 85 -2.46 -6.63 -23.44
CA MET A 85 -3.30 -6.77 -24.63
C MET A 85 -3.54 -8.26 -24.89
N VAL A 86 -4.80 -8.62 -25.09
CA VAL A 86 -5.20 -9.98 -25.47
C VAL A 86 -5.68 -9.97 -26.92
N ARG A 87 -5.15 -10.87 -27.76
CA ARG A 87 -5.65 -11.08 -29.10
C ARG A 87 -6.68 -12.19 -29.08
N THR A 88 -7.88 -11.90 -29.60
CA THR A 88 -8.91 -12.88 -29.80
C THR A 88 -8.69 -13.67 -31.11
N ARG A 89 -9.40 -14.79 -31.29
CA ARG A 89 -9.27 -15.65 -32.46
C ARG A 89 -9.57 -14.93 -33.79
N ASP A 90 -10.36 -13.86 -33.76
CA ASP A 90 -10.70 -13.02 -34.92
C ASP A 90 -9.65 -11.93 -35.21
N GLY A 91 -8.50 -11.94 -34.49
CA GLY A 91 -7.39 -11.01 -34.72
C GLY A 91 -7.56 -9.63 -34.08
N ARG A 92 -8.65 -9.39 -33.35
CA ARG A 92 -8.86 -8.14 -32.63
C ARG A 92 -8.06 -8.11 -31.33
N ALA A 93 -7.45 -6.97 -31.04
CA ALA A 93 -6.77 -6.73 -29.79
C ALA A 93 -7.73 -6.08 -28.78
N HIS A 94 -7.81 -6.66 -27.58
CA HIS A 94 -8.58 -6.11 -26.47
C HIS A 94 -7.67 -5.87 -25.26
N ASN A 95 -8.02 -4.90 -24.43
CA ASN A 95 -7.34 -4.69 -23.16
C ASN A 95 -7.55 -5.91 -22.27
N GLY A 96 -6.46 -6.51 -21.82
CA GLY A 96 -6.47 -7.57 -20.80
C GLY A 96 -6.44 -7.00 -19.39
N SER A 97 -6.33 -7.88 -18.42
CA SER A 97 -6.09 -7.50 -17.04
C SER A 97 -4.73 -6.82 -16.91
N LEU A 98 -4.59 -5.92 -15.92
CA LEU A 98 -3.29 -5.30 -15.63
C LEU A 98 -2.28 -6.36 -15.20
N LEU A 99 -1.04 -6.18 -15.61
CA LEU A 99 0.09 -6.89 -15.06
C LEU A 99 0.60 -6.13 -13.84
N TYR A 100 0.57 -6.80 -12.70
CA TYR A 100 1.04 -6.25 -11.43
C TYR A 100 2.44 -6.76 -11.15
N THR A 101 3.36 -5.86 -10.84
CA THR A 101 4.69 -6.22 -10.33
C THR A 101 4.79 -5.72 -8.91
N LEU A 102 4.96 -6.64 -7.96
CA LEU A 102 5.11 -6.29 -6.56
C LEU A 102 6.52 -5.78 -6.30
N GLN A 103 6.62 -4.66 -5.61
CA GLN A 103 7.89 -3.97 -5.38
C GLN A 103 8.55 -4.44 -4.08
N PRO A 104 9.89 -4.39 -3.99
CA PRO A 104 10.60 -4.68 -2.75
C PRO A 104 10.14 -3.77 -1.62
N ILE A 105 9.98 -4.33 -0.42
CA ILE A 105 9.48 -3.58 0.75
C ILE A 105 10.53 -2.63 1.32
N GLN A 106 11.81 -2.99 1.29
CA GLN A 106 12.85 -2.21 1.94
C GLN A 106 12.93 -0.75 1.46
N PRO A 107 12.95 -0.46 0.14
CA PRO A 107 12.93 0.93 -0.32
C PRO A 107 11.68 1.70 0.09
N ILE A 108 10.55 1.02 0.18
CA ILE A 108 9.27 1.63 0.60
C ILE A 108 9.34 1.98 2.09
N GLU A 109 9.85 1.08 2.89
CA GLU A 109 10.05 1.27 4.33
C GLU A 109 11.00 2.45 4.59
N ASP A 110 12.12 2.49 3.89
CA ASP A 110 13.11 3.58 4.01
C ASP A 110 12.47 4.93 3.65
N ALA A 111 11.75 5.01 2.54
CA ALA A 111 11.07 6.24 2.11
C ALA A 111 9.99 6.68 3.10
N TYR A 112 9.25 5.74 3.67
CA TYR A 112 8.24 6.01 4.68
C TYR A 112 8.85 6.64 5.94
N PHE A 113 9.91 6.05 6.46
CA PHE A 113 10.59 6.55 7.65
C PHE A 113 11.27 7.89 7.42
N GLU A 114 11.90 8.11 6.27
CA GLU A 114 12.46 9.42 5.90
C GLU A 114 11.39 10.50 5.88
N ARG A 115 10.23 10.21 5.30
CA ARG A 115 9.11 11.16 5.27
C ARG A 115 8.62 11.47 6.69
N LYS A 116 8.47 10.45 7.53
CA LYS A 116 8.06 10.62 8.93
C LYS A 116 9.06 11.44 9.72
N LEU A 117 10.33 11.23 9.48
CA LEU A 117 11.40 12.01 10.11
C LEU A 117 11.33 13.48 9.70
N ARG A 118 11.17 13.77 8.41
CA ARG A 118 10.99 15.15 7.91
C ARG A 118 9.78 15.85 8.49
N GLU A 119 8.65 15.14 8.58
CA GLU A 119 7.44 15.66 9.20
C GLU A 119 7.67 16.00 10.67
N ALA A 120 8.35 15.12 11.42
CA ALA A 120 8.69 15.33 12.82
C ALA A 120 9.63 16.54 12.99
N GLU A 121 10.66 16.65 12.16
CA GLU A 121 11.60 17.79 12.18
C GLU A 121 10.90 19.11 11.86
N SER A 122 10.03 19.13 10.86
CA SER A 122 9.22 20.30 10.52
C SER A 122 8.33 20.74 11.66
N ARG A 123 7.72 19.77 12.33
CA ARG A 123 6.87 20.01 13.51
C ARG A 123 7.67 20.59 14.67
N MET A 124 8.86 20.06 14.93
CA MET A 124 9.76 20.58 15.96
C MET A 124 10.21 22.01 15.65
N ARG A 125 10.59 22.30 14.40
CA ARG A 125 10.94 23.65 13.98
C ARG A 125 9.80 24.64 14.17
N PHE A 126 8.59 24.25 13.79
CA PHE A 126 7.38 25.04 13.98
C PHE A 126 7.13 25.31 15.47
N ASN A 127 7.17 24.29 16.31
CA ASN A 127 6.97 24.41 17.75
C ASN A 127 8.03 25.29 18.41
N ASN A 128 9.30 25.16 17.98
CA ASN A 128 10.38 25.99 18.50
C ASN A 128 10.23 27.45 18.06
N ALA A 129 9.81 27.70 16.83
CA ALA A 129 9.51 29.03 16.33
C ALA A 129 8.36 29.68 17.11
N MET A 130 7.29 28.94 17.37
CA MET A 130 6.16 29.41 18.17
C MET A 130 6.56 29.73 19.62
N LYS A 131 7.39 28.91 20.24
CA LYS A 131 7.92 29.19 21.58
C LYS A 131 8.77 30.44 21.62
N LYS A 132 9.58 30.71 20.59
CA LYS A 132 10.36 31.96 20.49
C LYS A 132 9.47 33.18 20.34
N ILE A 133 8.38 33.07 19.59
CA ILE A 133 7.41 34.15 19.40
C ILE A 133 6.70 34.42 20.74
N GLU A 134 6.27 33.40 21.46
CA GLU A 134 5.64 33.54 22.79
C GLU A 134 6.59 34.18 23.81
N LYS A 135 7.88 33.82 23.82
CA LYS A 135 8.88 34.40 24.72
C LYS A 135 9.20 35.85 24.39
N LYS A 136 9.24 36.23 23.10
CA LYS A 136 9.61 37.59 22.68
C LYS A 136 8.45 38.56 22.71
N GLY A 137 7.24 38.06 22.62
CA GLY A 137 6.13 38.93 22.32
C GLY A 137 5.02 38.99 23.35
N GLY A 138 4.76 38.03 24.18
CA GLY A 138 3.57 38.10 25.03
C GLY A 138 2.37 38.86 24.38
N ARG A 139 2.52 39.32 23.14
CA ARG A 139 1.66 40.27 22.44
C ARG A 139 1.04 39.78 21.14
N VAL A 140 1.36 38.58 20.70
CA VAL A 140 0.75 38.05 19.47
C VAL A 140 -0.76 37.91 19.64
N ASN A 141 -1.21 37.70 20.87
CA ASN A 141 -2.63 37.58 21.20
C ASN A 141 -3.29 38.96 21.35
N GLU A 142 -2.59 40.04 21.65
CA GLU A 142 -3.14 41.38 21.75
C GLU A 142 -3.43 42.00 20.38
N ALA A 143 -2.73 41.57 19.33
CA ALA A 143 -2.97 42.02 17.97
C ALA A 143 -4.23 41.43 17.32
N VAL A 144 -4.77 40.36 17.89
CA VAL A 144 -5.95 39.63 17.36
C VAL A 144 -7.24 40.12 18.02
N ASP A 145 -7.18 40.79 19.17
CA ASP A 145 -8.33 41.28 19.93
C ASP A 145 -8.71 42.74 19.59
N VAL A 146 -8.19 43.27 18.51
CA VAL A 146 -8.56 44.62 18.07
C VAL A 146 -9.63 44.55 16.98
#